data_d512aaf744f28bc2f86eafbbc47d4de3
#
_entry.id   d512aaf744f28bc2f86eafbbc47d4de3
#
_cell.length_a   1.000
_cell.length_b   1.000
_cell.length_c   1.000
_cell.angle_alpha   90.00
_cell.angle_beta   90.00
_cell.angle_gamma   90.00
#
_symmetry.space_group_name_H-M   'P 1'
#
loop_
_entity.id
_entity.type
_entity.pdbx_description
1 polymer ?
#
loop_
_entity_poly.entity_id
_entity_poly.type
_entity_poly.pdbx_seq_one_letter_code
_entity_poly.pdbx_strand_id
1 'polypeptide(L)'
;DVIITQNGVKFDVPKINARFIQNGFPPPSSYRHIDTHQIAKRVFGFTSNKLEYMTDKLCTTYKKQKHAKFSGFELWKQCLAGNINAWEEMRVYNENDVLSLEELYTVLAPWDSRINFNVFKESLETANAKMLNKFNKDKTTLKTAANEEKLYGQTYAVTQKKKKKQGL
;
A
#
# COMPACT_ATOMS: atom_id res chain seq x y z
N ASP A 1 -21.91 4.37 -6.95
CA ASP A 1 -20.74 4.75 -6.13
C ASP A 1 -20.23 3.55 -5.31
N VAL A 2 -18.97 3.59 -4.93
CA VAL A 2 -18.33 2.58 -4.09
C VAL A 2 -17.70 3.28 -2.89
N ILE A 3 -17.94 2.75 -1.69
CA ILE A 3 -17.32 3.22 -0.46
C ILE A 3 -16.45 2.09 0.09
N ILE A 4 -15.20 2.40 0.38
CA ILE A 4 -14.23 1.47 0.97
C ILE A 4 -13.96 1.90 2.41
N THR A 5 -14.02 0.95 3.34
CA THR A 5 -13.80 1.21 4.75
C THR A 5 -12.97 0.12 5.40
N GLN A 6 -12.49 0.41 6.62
CA GLN A 6 -11.90 -0.57 7.53
C GLN A 6 -12.78 -0.70 8.76
N ASN A 7 -13.55 -1.78 8.87
CA ASN A 7 -14.53 -2.04 9.93
C ASN A 7 -15.72 -1.03 9.93
N GLY A 8 -15.93 -0.34 8.82
CA GLY A 8 -16.94 0.70 8.70
C GLY A 8 -18.37 0.19 8.77
N VAL A 9 -18.63 -1.05 8.32
CA VAL A 9 -19.95 -1.69 8.44
C VAL A 9 -20.43 -1.72 9.88
N LYS A 10 -19.53 -1.97 10.83
CA LYS A 10 -19.86 -2.06 12.25
C LYS A 10 -19.71 -0.74 13.00
N PHE A 11 -18.90 0.18 12.50
CA PHE A 11 -18.55 1.39 13.24
C PHE A 11 -18.98 2.68 12.54
N ASP A 12 -18.44 3.00 11.38
CA ASP A 12 -18.63 4.30 10.72
C ASP A 12 -20.04 4.46 10.18
N VAL A 13 -20.54 3.47 9.43
CA VAL A 13 -21.87 3.54 8.78
C VAL A 13 -23.01 3.69 9.79
N PRO A 14 -23.10 2.91 10.88
CA PRO A 14 -24.15 3.11 11.88
C PRO A 14 -24.09 4.49 12.54
N LYS A 15 -22.89 5.03 12.76
CA LYS A 15 -22.73 6.37 13.35
C LYS A 15 -23.13 7.47 12.39
N ILE A 16 -22.76 7.37 11.12
CA ILE A 16 -23.16 8.32 10.06
C ILE A 16 -24.68 8.29 9.90
N ASN A 17 -25.28 7.11 9.81
CA ASN A 17 -26.75 6.97 9.70
C ASN A 17 -27.48 7.57 10.91
N ALA A 18 -26.96 7.36 12.12
CA ALA A 18 -27.51 7.97 13.32
C ALA A 18 -27.44 9.52 13.26
N ARG A 19 -26.33 10.07 12.75
CA ARG A 19 -26.20 11.53 12.56
C ARG A 19 -27.13 12.06 11.48
N PHE A 20 -27.31 11.33 10.39
CA PHE A 20 -28.24 11.72 9.32
C PHE A 20 -29.66 11.84 9.86
N ILE A 21 -30.18 10.80 10.50
CA ILE A 21 -31.57 10.82 11.02
C ILE A 21 -31.75 11.86 12.14
N GLN A 22 -30.76 12.03 13.02
CA GLN A 22 -30.82 13.04 14.09
C GLN A 22 -30.86 14.48 13.57
N ASN A 23 -30.28 14.73 12.39
CA ASN A 23 -30.26 16.05 11.77
C ASN A 23 -31.32 16.22 10.63
N GLY A 24 -32.26 15.29 10.51
CA GLY A 24 -33.33 15.37 9.51
C GLY A 24 -32.87 15.12 8.07
N PHE A 25 -31.71 14.56 7.84
CA PHE A 25 -31.25 14.19 6.51
C PHE A 25 -31.90 12.88 6.05
N PRO A 26 -32.21 12.76 4.76
CA PRO A 26 -32.63 11.48 4.20
C PRO A 26 -31.51 10.46 4.23
N PRO A 27 -31.81 9.15 4.07
CA PRO A 27 -30.78 8.15 3.90
C PRO A 27 -29.91 8.47 2.69
N PRO A 28 -28.60 8.12 2.72
CA PRO A 28 -27.73 8.33 1.57
C PRO A 28 -28.25 7.53 0.35
N SER A 29 -27.91 8.00 -0.86
CA SER A 29 -28.16 7.25 -2.09
C SER A 29 -27.48 5.88 -2.05
N SER A 30 -27.99 4.92 -2.78
CA SER A 30 -27.46 3.56 -2.83
C SER A 30 -25.99 3.54 -3.27
N TYR A 31 -25.16 2.81 -2.55
CA TYR A 31 -23.75 2.63 -2.84
C TYR A 31 -23.32 1.18 -2.57
N ARG A 32 -22.25 0.75 -3.23
CA ARG A 32 -21.60 -0.51 -2.92
C ARG A 32 -20.62 -0.29 -1.77
N HIS A 33 -20.77 -1.07 -0.70
CA HIS A 33 -19.87 -0.99 0.45
C HIS A 33 -18.87 -2.15 0.43
N ILE A 34 -17.58 -1.83 0.49
CA ILE A 34 -16.48 -2.76 0.61
C ILE A 34 -15.75 -2.50 1.93
N ASP A 35 -15.72 -3.51 2.80
CA ASP A 35 -15.08 -3.41 4.11
C ASP A 35 -13.85 -4.35 4.14
N THR A 36 -12.66 -3.77 4.14
CA THR A 36 -11.38 -4.49 4.13
C THR A 36 -11.20 -5.38 5.35
N HIS A 37 -11.74 -5.00 6.50
CA HIS A 37 -11.74 -5.84 7.70
C HIS A 37 -12.56 -7.13 7.48
N GLN A 38 -13.70 -7.06 6.78
CA GLN A 38 -14.48 -8.24 6.46
C GLN A 38 -13.80 -9.13 5.43
N ILE A 39 -13.11 -8.54 4.43
CA ILE A 39 -12.30 -9.30 3.48
C ILE A 39 -11.22 -10.05 4.25
N ALA A 40 -10.46 -9.34 5.09
CA ALA A 40 -9.38 -9.93 5.87
C ALA A 40 -9.86 -11.11 6.72
N LYS A 41 -10.97 -10.95 7.44
CA LYS A 41 -11.54 -12.02 8.28
C LYS A 41 -12.05 -13.23 7.51
N ARG A 42 -12.55 -13.03 6.31
CA ARG A 42 -13.14 -14.11 5.52
C ARG A 42 -12.09 -14.91 4.76
N VAL A 43 -11.11 -14.22 4.21
CA VAL A 43 -10.16 -14.81 3.25
C VAL A 43 -8.86 -15.23 3.92
N PHE A 44 -8.47 -14.55 5.00
CA PHE A 44 -7.16 -14.74 5.63
C PHE A 44 -7.26 -15.07 7.12
N GLY A 45 -6.26 -15.79 7.61
CA GLY A 45 -6.07 -16.11 9.03
C GLY A 45 -5.04 -15.21 9.70
N PHE A 46 -5.13 -13.89 9.53
CA PHE A 46 -4.20 -12.97 10.18
C PHE A 46 -4.33 -13.00 11.71
N THR A 47 -3.22 -12.84 12.42
CA THR A 47 -3.19 -12.72 13.89
C THR A 47 -4.02 -11.52 14.37
N SER A 48 -4.07 -10.45 13.55
CA SER A 48 -4.90 -9.27 13.82
C SER A 48 -5.42 -8.68 12.51
N ASN A 49 -6.69 -8.27 12.52
CA ASN A 49 -7.31 -7.56 11.40
C ASN A 49 -7.42 -6.04 11.64
N LYS A 50 -6.64 -5.49 12.59
CA LYS A 50 -6.53 -4.04 12.77
C LYS A 50 -5.80 -3.41 11.60
N LEU A 51 -6.18 -2.20 11.20
CA LEU A 51 -5.54 -1.46 10.11
C LEU A 51 -4.02 -1.39 10.31
N GLU A 52 -3.57 -0.99 11.50
CA GLU A 52 -2.16 -0.90 11.86
C GLU A 52 -1.38 -2.19 11.59
N TYR A 53 -1.91 -3.34 12.01
CA TYR A 53 -1.26 -4.63 11.81
C TYR A 53 -1.18 -4.99 10.33
N MET A 54 -2.29 -4.82 9.60
CA MET A 54 -2.34 -5.20 8.19
C MET A 54 -1.48 -4.29 7.33
N THR A 55 -1.51 -2.98 7.57
CA THR A 55 -0.67 -2.04 6.81
C THR A 55 0.81 -2.20 7.10
N ASP A 56 1.19 -2.57 8.34
CA ASP A 56 2.58 -2.90 8.65
C ASP A 56 3.09 -4.12 7.87
N LYS A 57 2.24 -5.13 7.70
CA LYS A 57 2.62 -6.40 7.05
C LYS A 57 2.47 -6.39 5.53
N LEU A 58 1.53 -5.64 4.99
CA LEU A 58 1.10 -5.74 3.60
C LEU A 58 1.39 -4.49 2.76
N CYS A 59 1.47 -3.31 3.40
CA CYS A 59 1.72 -2.06 2.69
C CYS A 59 3.20 -1.69 2.70
N THR A 60 3.64 -1.08 1.62
CA THR A 60 5.04 -0.65 1.43
C THR A 60 5.21 0.86 1.52
N THR A 61 4.23 1.61 1.05
CA THR A 61 4.29 3.08 0.93
C THR A 61 3.68 3.75 2.15
N TYR A 62 2.45 3.39 2.49
CA TYR A 62 1.71 4.00 3.58
C TYR A 62 1.54 3.01 4.72
N LYS A 63 2.04 3.39 5.89
CA LYS A 63 1.86 2.61 7.12
C LYS A 63 1.21 3.48 8.17
N LYS A 64 0.36 2.88 9.01
CA LYS A 64 -0.26 3.61 10.11
C LYS A 64 0.79 4.24 10.99
N GLN A 65 0.74 5.57 11.13
CA GLN A 65 1.66 6.32 11.97
C GLN A 65 1.30 6.18 13.45
N LYS A 66 2.30 6.23 14.31
CA LYS A 66 2.09 6.38 15.74
C LYS A 66 1.84 7.87 16.06
N HIS A 67 0.99 8.13 17.05
CA HIS A 67 0.76 9.48 17.52
C HIS A 67 2.07 10.14 17.99
N ALA A 68 2.31 11.39 17.58
CA ALA A 68 3.56 12.07 17.87
C ALA A 68 3.55 12.85 19.20
N LYS A 69 2.47 13.60 19.47
CA LYS A 69 2.35 14.48 20.64
C LYS A 69 1.29 14.02 21.63
N PHE A 70 0.16 13.54 21.13
CA PHE A 70 -0.98 13.14 21.93
C PHE A 70 -1.25 11.65 21.74
N SER A 71 -1.12 10.85 22.79
CA SER A 71 -1.32 9.39 22.68
C SER A 71 -2.78 8.98 22.88
N GLY A 72 -3.28 8.11 22.03
CA GLY A 72 -4.56 7.43 22.21
C GLY A 72 -5.74 8.38 22.45
N PHE A 73 -6.45 8.19 23.56
CA PHE A 73 -7.64 8.98 23.90
C PHE A 73 -7.35 10.46 24.24
N GLU A 74 -6.12 10.79 24.59
CA GLU A 74 -5.74 12.17 24.88
C GLU A 74 -5.85 13.07 23.65
N LEU A 75 -5.54 12.58 22.45
CA LEU A 75 -5.73 13.34 21.20
C LEU A 75 -7.19 13.81 21.06
N TRP A 76 -8.15 12.91 21.30
CA TRP A 76 -9.58 13.23 21.24
C TRP A 76 -10.00 14.27 22.28
N LYS A 77 -9.51 14.16 23.51
CA LYS A 77 -9.79 15.15 24.57
C LYS A 77 -9.28 16.53 24.19
N GLN A 78 -8.06 16.61 23.65
CA GLN A 78 -7.47 17.88 23.25
C GLN A 78 -8.20 18.49 22.04
N CYS A 79 -8.66 17.69 21.09
CA CYS A 79 -9.51 18.15 19.99
C CYS A 79 -10.84 18.73 20.54
N LEU A 80 -11.50 18.02 21.47
CA LEU A 80 -12.73 18.49 22.10
C LEU A 80 -12.53 19.75 22.93
N ALA A 81 -11.35 19.94 23.51
CA ALA A 81 -10.96 21.17 24.22
C ALA A 81 -10.60 22.34 23.28
N GLY A 82 -10.66 22.14 21.95
CA GLY A 82 -10.37 23.19 20.97
C GLY A 82 -8.88 23.42 20.69
N ASN A 83 -8.01 22.48 21.07
CA ASN A 83 -6.57 22.61 20.83
C ASN A 83 -6.26 22.45 19.33
N ILE A 84 -5.81 23.53 18.69
CA ILE A 84 -5.51 23.57 17.25
C ILE A 84 -4.42 22.57 16.85
N ASN A 85 -3.38 22.40 17.69
CA ASN A 85 -2.31 21.45 17.41
C ASN A 85 -2.81 19.99 17.44
N ALA A 86 -3.78 19.69 18.31
CA ALA A 86 -4.40 18.37 18.36
C ALA A 86 -5.28 18.12 17.13
N TRP A 87 -6.00 19.12 16.64
CA TRP A 87 -6.76 19.02 15.40
C TRP A 87 -5.86 18.80 14.19
N GLU A 88 -4.72 19.48 14.12
CA GLU A 88 -3.75 19.27 13.05
C GLU A 88 -3.15 17.85 13.09
N GLU A 89 -2.79 17.36 14.26
CA GLU A 89 -2.34 15.97 14.43
C GLU A 89 -3.43 14.97 14.05
N MET A 90 -4.67 15.23 14.43
CA MET A 90 -5.83 14.40 14.05
C MET A 90 -6.04 14.38 12.53
N ARG A 91 -5.88 15.54 11.86
CA ARG A 91 -5.99 15.65 10.40
C ARG A 91 -4.95 14.79 9.70
N VAL A 92 -3.67 14.97 10.06
CA VAL A 92 -2.55 14.20 9.48
C VAL A 92 -2.73 12.70 9.73
N TYR A 93 -3.15 12.34 10.93
CA TYR A 93 -3.42 10.95 11.29
C TYR A 93 -4.53 10.33 10.41
N ASN A 94 -5.64 11.05 10.26
CA ASN A 94 -6.77 10.60 9.45
C ASN A 94 -6.43 10.48 7.97
N GLU A 95 -5.72 11.47 7.40
CA GLU A 95 -5.24 11.42 6.02
C GLU A 95 -4.37 10.18 5.78
N ASN A 96 -3.44 9.89 6.69
CA ASN A 96 -2.58 8.72 6.57
C ASN A 96 -3.36 7.40 6.70
N ASP A 97 -4.37 7.34 7.57
CA ASP A 97 -5.25 6.17 7.66
C ASP A 97 -6.02 5.93 6.35
N VAL A 98 -6.47 6.99 5.66
CA VAL A 98 -7.14 6.88 4.36
C VAL A 98 -6.18 6.39 3.27
N LEU A 99 -4.98 6.97 3.17
CA LEU A 99 -3.97 6.57 2.18
C LEU A 99 -3.50 5.13 2.40
N SER A 100 -3.30 4.74 3.65
CA SER A 100 -2.92 3.37 3.98
C SER A 100 -4.06 2.36 3.72
N LEU A 101 -5.32 2.78 3.87
CA LEU A 101 -6.48 1.97 3.52
C LEU A 101 -6.60 1.77 2.00
N GLU A 102 -6.31 2.78 1.20
CA GLU A 102 -6.29 2.69 -0.26
C GLU A 102 -5.26 1.65 -0.74
N GLU A 103 -4.03 1.73 -0.23
CA GLU A 103 -2.98 0.75 -0.55
C GLU A 103 -3.38 -0.66 -0.09
N LEU A 104 -3.87 -0.80 1.15
CA LEU A 104 -4.33 -2.07 1.69
C LEU A 104 -5.46 -2.68 0.85
N TYR A 105 -6.42 -1.87 0.43
CA TYR A 105 -7.50 -2.33 -0.45
C TYR A 105 -6.96 -2.90 -1.76
N THR A 106 -6.00 -2.23 -2.38
CA THR A 106 -5.37 -2.69 -3.63
C THR A 106 -4.72 -4.07 -3.46
N VAL A 107 -4.11 -4.33 -2.29
CA VAL A 107 -3.50 -5.63 -1.97
C VAL A 107 -4.55 -6.71 -1.71
N LEU A 108 -5.63 -6.39 -1.00
CA LEU A 108 -6.64 -7.38 -0.59
C LEU A 108 -7.69 -7.68 -1.67
N ALA A 109 -8.01 -6.71 -2.51
CA ALA A 109 -9.10 -6.81 -3.48
C ALA A 109 -9.00 -8.01 -4.44
N PRO A 110 -7.84 -8.38 -4.97
CA PRO A 110 -7.70 -9.53 -5.86
C PRO A 110 -8.06 -10.88 -5.21
N TRP A 111 -8.06 -10.95 -3.88
CA TRP A 111 -8.37 -12.16 -3.12
C TRP A 111 -9.87 -12.30 -2.80
N ASP A 112 -10.67 -11.26 -2.99
CA ASP A 112 -12.10 -11.31 -2.73
C ASP A 112 -12.90 -11.64 -3.98
N SER A 113 -13.38 -12.89 -4.09
CA SER A 113 -14.20 -13.36 -5.20
C SER A 113 -15.52 -12.60 -5.38
N ARG A 114 -15.97 -11.81 -4.40
CA ARG A 114 -17.17 -10.96 -4.49
C ARG A 114 -16.91 -9.60 -5.15
N ILE A 115 -15.64 -9.24 -5.32
CA ILE A 115 -15.25 -8.04 -6.07
C ILE A 115 -15.21 -8.43 -7.54
N ASN A 116 -15.75 -7.55 -8.41
CA ASN A 116 -15.76 -7.81 -9.85
C ASN A 116 -14.34 -7.77 -10.41
N PHE A 117 -13.76 -8.95 -10.66
CA PHE A 117 -12.39 -9.12 -11.13
C PHE A 117 -12.08 -8.48 -12.49
N ASN A 118 -13.08 -8.14 -13.29
CA ASN A 118 -12.82 -7.54 -14.61
C ASN A 118 -12.10 -6.20 -14.53
N VAL A 119 -12.39 -5.41 -13.48
CA VAL A 119 -11.69 -4.12 -13.24
C VAL A 119 -10.25 -4.35 -12.80
N PHE A 120 -9.98 -5.44 -12.07
CA PHE A 120 -8.63 -5.76 -11.55
C PHE A 120 -7.79 -6.55 -12.55
N LYS A 121 -8.42 -7.26 -13.49
CA LYS A 121 -7.69 -8.03 -14.50
C LYS A 121 -6.80 -7.13 -15.35
N GLU A 122 -7.30 -5.98 -15.83
CA GLU A 122 -6.50 -5.01 -16.57
C GLU A 122 -5.38 -4.41 -15.72
N SER A 123 -5.65 -4.12 -14.43
CA SER A 123 -4.64 -3.60 -13.50
C SER A 123 -3.56 -4.64 -13.20
N LEU A 124 -3.92 -5.90 -13.02
CA LEU A 124 -3.00 -7.02 -12.82
C LEU A 124 -2.18 -7.32 -14.08
N GLU A 125 -2.80 -7.29 -15.25
CA GLU A 125 -2.09 -7.47 -16.52
C GLU A 125 -1.09 -6.33 -16.74
N THR A 126 -1.46 -5.09 -16.42
CA THR A 126 -0.56 -3.92 -16.50
C THR A 126 0.57 -4.01 -15.48
N ALA A 127 0.28 -4.43 -14.24
CA ALA A 127 1.29 -4.62 -13.20
C ALA A 127 2.25 -5.77 -13.56
N ASN A 128 1.72 -6.88 -14.03
CA ASN A 128 2.51 -8.02 -14.48
C ASN A 128 3.38 -7.66 -15.69
N ALA A 129 2.86 -6.88 -16.65
CA ALA A 129 3.64 -6.38 -17.78
C ALA A 129 4.78 -5.45 -17.33
N LYS A 130 4.53 -4.55 -16.35
CA LYS A 130 5.56 -3.68 -15.76
C LYS A 130 6.64 -4.49 -15.03
N MET A 131 6.26 -5.49 -14.25
CA MET A 131 7.20 -6.39 -13.56
C MET A 131 8.03 -7.18 -14.55
N LEU A 132 7.42 -7.74 -15.59
CA LEU A 132 8.10 -8.50 -16.64
C LEU A 132 9.09 -7.62 -17.41
N ASN A 133 8.71 -6.39 -17.75
CA ASN A 133 9.56 -5.42 -18.41
C ASN A 133 10.76 -5.02 -17.53
N LYS A 134 10.54 -4.81 -16.23
CA LYS A 134 11.62 -4.55 -15.27
C LYS A 134 12.58 -5.74 -15.19
N PHE A 135 12.07 -6.95 -15.04
CA PHE A 135 12.87 -8.18 -14.98
C PHE A 135 13.70 -8.39 -16.26
N ASN A 136 13.10 -8.16 -17.43
CA ASN A 136 13.80 -8.28 -18.70
C ASN A 136 14.89 -7.22 -18.86
N LYS A 137 14.65 -5.98 -18.40
CA LYS A 137 15.62 -4.90 -18.39
C LYS A 137 16.82 -5.24 -17.48
N ASP A 138 16.56 -5.74 -16.27
CA ASP A 138 17.59 -6.16 -15.31
C ASP A 138 18.42 -7.31 -15.89
N LYS A 139 17.79 -8.29 -16.54
CA LYS A 139 18.46 -9.41 -17.21
C LYS A 139 19.34 -8.96 -18.38
N THR A 140 18.91 -7.94 -19.12
CA THR A 140 19.71 -7.36 -20.21
C THR A 140 20.91 -6.63 -19.66
N THR A 141 20.75 -5.83 -18.61
CA THR A 141 21.83 -5.12 -17.93
C THR A 141 22.89 -6.08 -17.38
N LEU A 142 22.47 -7.17 -16.75
CA LEU A 142 23.37 -8.22 -16.25
C LEU A 142 24.16 -8.90 -17.38
N LYS A 143 23.51 -9.17 -18.52
CA LYS A 143 24.22 -9.74 -19.69
C LYS A 143 25.23 -8.78 -20.29
N THR A 144 24.91 -7.47 -20.33
CA THR A 144 25.82 -6.44 -20.82
C THR A 144 27.04 -6.33 -19.91
N ALA A 145 26.85 -6.26 -18.59
CA ALA A 145 27.94 -6.24 -17.60
C ALA A 145 28.85 -7.48 -17.69
N ALA A 146 28.24 -8.67 -17.81
CA ALA A 146 29.01 -9.91 -17.96
C ALA A 146 29.81 -9.97 -19.28
N ASN A 147 29.31 -9.36 -20.36
CA ASN A 147 30.02 -9.26 -21.62
C ASN A 147 31.18 -8.25 -21.55
N GLU A 148 30.97 -7.13 -20.87
CA GLU A 148 32.02 -6.13 -20.62
C GLU A 148 33.16 -6.74 -19.77
N GLU A 149 32.85 -7.48 -18.72
CA GLU A 149 33.82 -8.14 -17.87
C GLU A 149 34.67 -9.17 -18.64
N LYS A 150 34.05 -9.94 -19.55
CA LYS A 150 34.75 -10.84 -20.47
C LYS A 150 35.66 -10.09 -21.43
N LEU A 151 35.23 -8.95 -21.94
CA LEU A 151 36.00 -8.12 -22.87
C LEU A 151 37.25 -7.54 -22.17
N TYR A 152 37.07 -7.03 -20.95
CA TYR A 152 38.18 -6.53 -20.12
C TYR A 152 39.17 -7.64 -19.77
N GLY A 153 38.70 -8.83 -19.39
CA GLY A 153 39.52 -9.99 -19.12
C GLY A 153 40.36 -10.42 -20.34
N GLN A 154 39.79 -10.43 -21.52
CA GLN A 154 40.50 -10.72 -22.77
C GLN A 154 41.55 -9.66 -23.12
N THR A 155 41.20 -8.37 -22.94
CA THR A 155 42.13 -7.26 -23.19
C THR A 155 43.33 -7.34 -22.24
N TYR A 156 43.09 -7.63 -20.95
CA TYR A 156 44.18 -7.78 -19.96
C TYR A 156 45.09 -8.95 -20.29
N ALA A 157 44.54 -10.09 -20.68
CA ALA A 157 45.33 -11.27 -21.08
C ALA A 157 46.19 -11.03 -22.32
N VAL A 158 45.70 -10.30 -23.32
CA VAL A 158 46.46 -9.91 -24.51
C VAL A 158 47.62 -8.96 -24.14
N THR A 159 47.38 -8.01 -23.26
CA THR A 159 48.40 -7.05 -22.80
C THR A 159 49.55 -7.75 -22.04
N GLN A 160 49.20 -8.71 -21.18
CA GLN A 160 50.19 -9.52 -20.45
C GLN A 160 51.01 -10.41 -21.37
N LYS A 161 50.41 -10.99 -22.41
CA LYS A 161 51.16 -11.77 -23.42
C LYS A 161 52.13 -10.91 -24.23
N LYS A 162 51.76 -9.65 -24.55
CA LYS A 162 52.65 -8.71 -25.24
C LYS A 162 53.86 -8.31 -24.35
N LYS A 163 53.63 -8.01 -23.06
CA LYS A 163 54.72 -7.72 -22.11
C LYS A 163 55.71 -8.86 -21.96
N LYS A 164 55.23 -10.12 -21.83
CA LYS A 164 56.10 -11.31 -21.77
C LYS A 164 56.88 -11.55 -23.04
N LYS A 165 56.41 -11.14 -24.24
CA LYS A 165 57.19 -11.28 -25.50
C LYS A 165 58.22 -10.16 -25.68
N GLN A 166 58.12 -9.05 -24.96
CA GLN A 166 59.06 -7.92 -25.05
C GLN A 166 60.11 -7.92 -23.94
N GLY A 167 60.15 -8.97 -23.11
CA GLY A 167 61.20 -9.13 -22.10
C GLY A 167 61.16 -8.14 -20.94
N LEU A 168 59.98 -7.55 -20.69
CA LEU A 168 59.70 -6.67 -19.54
C LEU A 168 58.87 -7.41 -18.50
#